data_0b3e24825adbe492f4bc10b66585f95a
#
_entry.id   0b3e24825adbe492f4bc10b66585f95a
#
_cell.length_a   1.000
_cell.length_b   1.000
_cell.length_c   1.000
_cell.angle_alpha   90.00
_cell.angle_beta   90.00
_cell.angle_gamma   90.00
#
_symmetry.space_group_name_H-M   'P 1'
#
loop_
_entity.id
_entity.type
_entity.pdbx_description
1 polymer ?
#
loop_
_entity_poly.entity_id
_entity_poly.type
_entity_poly.pdbx_seq_one_letter_code
_entity_poly.pdbx_strand_id
1 'polypeptide(L)'
;TVMGRSLFSGNYGLGVDVGFTYQLTDKVRLSASALDIGAIFHATDTDTYRIQGDYTLNGIELVFPPIEDGEFTLPYYNDLEDEIERELKLDTISKSYVQARPLKVHAQLAYNFGNFIGGSACDCLEKGRIRRVNEMGIHLYAIKRPKGPQTAGTFFYRRRFGTNFSLKGTYTVDSYSKDNIGAAMVMDIGKFNFYVAADTLLRYENLAKANSVSLQLGLNLKWDQ
;
A
#
# COMPACT_ATOMS: atom_id res chain seq x y z
N THR A 1 9.94 15.27 -22.91
CA THR A 1 10.31 13.93 -22.41
C THR A 1 9.59 13.68 -21.08
N VAL A 2 9.14 12.43 -20.82
CA VAL A 2 8.44 12.04 -19.58
C VAL A 2 9.26 12.41 -18.33
N MET A 3 10.56 12.24 -18.37
CA MET A 3 11.48 12.57 -17.27
C MET A 3 11.53 14.08 -16.95
N GLY A 4 11.49 14.93 -17.95
CA GLY A 4 11.44 16.40 -17.75
C GLY A 4 10.11 16.84 -17.11
N ARG A 5 8.99 16.24 -17.52
CA ARG A 5 7.69 16.52 -16.92
C ARG A 5 7.59 16.00 -15.47
N SER A 6 8.19 14.85 -15.16
CA SER A 6 8.13 14.28 -13.80
C SER A 6 8.97 15.06 -12.78
N LEU A 7 10.09 15.66 -13.20
CA LEU A 7 11.04 16.33 -12.30
C LEU A 7 10.90 17.85 -12.27
N PHE A 8 10.40 18.47 -13.36
CA PHE A 8 10.40 19.91 -13.55
C PHE A 8 9.05 20.47 -14.02
N SER A 9 7.96 19.77 -13.73
CA SER A 9 6.61 20.18 -14.16
C SER A 9 6.05 21.40 -13.41
N GLY A 10 6.74 21.92 -12.41
CA GLY A 10 6.21 22.97 -11.54
C GLY A 10 5.23 22.47 -10.47
N ASN A 11 5.00 21.16 -10.40
CA ASN A 11 4.24 20.52 -9.33
C ASN A 11 5.19 20.13 -8.21
N TYR A 12 4.85 20.48 -6.97
CA TYR A 12 5.69 20.20 -5.82
C TYR A 12 4.85 19.70 -4.64
N GLY A 13 5.47 18.89 -3.80
CA GLY A 13 4.83 18.37 -2.60
C GLY A 13 5.76 18.40 -1.41
N LEU A 14 5.19 18.60 -0.25
CA LEU A 14 5.88 18.50 1.03
C LEU A 14 5.21 17.41 1.88
N GLY A 15 6.03 16.59 2.52
CA GLY A 15 5.54 15.57 3.45
C GLY A 15 6.51 15.37 4.59
N VAL A 16 5.98 15.11 5.77
CA VAL A 16 6.74 14.82 6.98
C VAL A 16 6.30 13.48 7.52
N ASP A 17 7.27 12.68 7.93
CA ASP A 17 7.08 11.41 8.60
C ASP A 17 7.61 11.53 10.04
N VAL A 18 6.82 11.08 10.99
CA VAL A 18 7.21 11.07 12.41
C VAL A 18 6.98 9.71 13.01
N GLY A 19 7.86 9.30 13.92
CA GLY A 19 7.72 8.01 14.58
C GLY A 19 8.60 7.90 15.81
N PHE A 20 8.22 7.00 16.69
CA PHE A 20 9.00 6.67 17.86
C PHE A 20 8.95 5.19 18.19
N THR A 21 9.96 4.75 18.89
CA THR A 21 10.01 3.41 19.51
C THR A 21 10.40 3.60 20.97
N TYR A 22 9.60 3.03 21.84
CA TYR A 22 9.79 3.11 23.29
C TYR A 22 9.83 1.71 23.92
N GLN A 23 10.84 1.47 24.73
CA GLN A 23 10.97 0.22 25.46
C GLN A 23 10.27 0.38 26.81
N LEU A 24 9.06 -0.20 26.92
CA LEU A 24 8.27 -0.15 28.16
C LEU A 24 8.91 -0.99 29.28
N THR A 25 9.39 -2.17 28.93
CA THR A 25 10.13 -3.08 29.82
C THR A 25 11.16 -3.84 28.98
N ASP A 26 12.07 -4.60 29.61
CA ASP A 26 13.06 -5.44 28.91
C ASP A 26 12.43 -6.41 27.89
N LYS A 27 11.13 -6.65 27.99
CA LYS A 27 10.40 -7.58 27.12
C LYS A 27 9.38 -6.90 26.23
N VAL A 28 8.88 -5.72 26.59
CA VAL A 28 7.77 -5.06 25.92
C VAL A 28 8.25 -3.81 25.22
N ARG A 29 7.98 -3.73 23.92
CA ARG A 29 8.31 -2.58 23.07
C ARG A 29 7.05 -2.02 22.42
N LEU A 30 6.87 -0.72 22.53
CA LEU A 30 5.86 0.07 21.85
C LEU A 30 6.52 0.86 20.72
N SER A 31 5.92 0.86 19.55
CA SER A 31 6.31 1.76 18.45
C SER A 31 5.08 2.34 17.78
N ALA A 32 5.18 3.59 17.37
CA ALA A 32 4.15 4.24 16.58
C ALA A 32 4.78 5.16 15.55
N SER A 33 4.10 5.34 14.42
CA SER A 33 4.50 6.28 13.37
C SER A 33 3.29 6.84 12.63
N ALA A 34 3.44 8.07 12.17
CA ALA A 34 2.54 8.73 11.25
C ALA A 34 3.34 9.17 10.02
N LEU A 35 2.93 8.69 8.86
CA LEU A 35 3.64 8.86 7.59
C LEU A 35 2.77 9.65 6.62
N ASP A 36 3.42 10.32 5.67
CA ASP A 36 2.78 11.10 4.61
C ASP A 36 1.92 12.27 5.13
N ILE A 37 2.32 12.92 6.24
CA ILE A 37 1.69 14.14 6.73
C ILE A 37 2.07 15.28 5.80
N GLY A 38 1.22 15.59 4.81
CA GLY A 38 1.57 16.62 3.84
C GLY A 38 0.58 16.77 2.70
N ALA A 39 1.00 17.56 1.71
CA ALA A 39 0.20 17.86 0.54
C ALA A 39 1.06 17.99 -0.72
N ILE A 40 0.44 17.78 -1.87
CA ILE A 40 1.00 18.00 -3.20
C ILE A 40 0.25 19.18 -3.82
N PHE A 41 0.99 20.15 -4.32
CA PHE A 41 0.49 21.32 -5.02
C PHE A 41 0.62 21.07 -6.52
N HIS A 42 -0.50 20.96 -7.19
CA HIS A 42 -0.60 20.82 -8.64
C HIS A 42 -0.85 22.20 -9.22
N ALA A 43 0.21 22.83 -9.76
CA ALA A 43 0.16 24.22 -10.24
C ALA A 43 0.12 24.32 -11.75
N THR A 44 0.63 23.33 -12.48
CA THR A 44 0.76 23.34 -13.93
C THR A 44 0.24 22.05 -14.55
N ASP A 45 -0.24 22.15 -15.81
CA ASP A 45 -0.78 21.03 -16.59
C ASP A 45 -1.90 20.26 -15.84
N THR A 46 -2.80 21.01 -15.20
CA THR A 46 -3.90 20.44 -14.41
C THR A 46 -5.21 20.67 -15.11
N ASP A 47 -5.77 19.60 -15.67
CA ASP A 47 -7.11 19.62 -16.25
C ASP A 47 -8.09 18.88 -15.33
N THR A 48 -9.15 19.58 -14.97
CA THR A 48 -10.27 19.00 -14.23
C THR A 48 -11.45 18.89 -15.17
N TYR A 49 -11.90 17.68 -15.37
CA TYR A 49 -13.08 17.41 -16.19
C TYR A 49 -14.32 17.40 -15.29
N ARG A 50 -15.28 18.22 -15.63
CA ARG A 50 -16.59 18.25 -14.98
C ARG A 50 -17.63 17.81 -15.99
N ILE A 51 -18.29 16.69 -15.68
CA ILE A 51 -19.44 16.23 -16.44
C ILE A 51 -20.67 16.58 -15.64
N GLN A 52 -21.63 17.29 -16.28
CA GLN A 52 -22.85 17.68 -15.62
C GLN A 52 -24.02 17.51 -16.60
N GLY A 53 -24.98 16.66 -16.24
CA GLY A 53 -26.17 16.36 -17.02
C GLY A 53 -26.85 15.10 -16.50
N ASP A 54 -28.08 14.90 -16.88
CA ASP A 54 -28.86 13.69 -16.60
C ASP A 54 -29.13 13.01 -17.96
N TYR A 55 -28.73 11.77 -18.08
CA TYR A 55 -29.00 10.95 -19.25
C TYR A 55 -29.83 9.73 -18.88
N THR A 56 -30.96 9.54 -19.55
CA THR A 56 -31.82 8.38 -19.35
C THR A 56 -31.77 7.48 -20.58
N LEU A 57 -31.12 6.34 -20.44
CA LEU A 57 -31.10 5.33 -21.50
C LEU A 57 -32.47 4.59 -21.53
N ASN A 58 -33.28 4.89 -22.53
CA ASN A 58 -34.60 4.27 -22.72
C ASN A 58 -34.57 2.90 -23.40
N GLY A 59 -33.41 2.29 -23.51
CA GLY A 59 -33.13 1.04 -24.18
C GLY A 59 -32.36 1.24 -25.48
N ILE A 60 -31.80 0.14 -25.98
CA ILE A 60 -31.07 0.12 -27.25
C ILE A 60 -31.96 -0.58 -28.25
N GLU A 61 -32.39 0.12 -29.29
CA GLU A 61 -33.10 -0.47 -30.40
C GLU A 61 -32.12 -1.35 -31.19
N LEU A 62 -32.36 -2.64 -31.24
CA LEU A 62 -31.56 -3.59 -32.04
C LEU A 62 -31.94 -3.39 -33.52
N VAL A 63 -31.28 -2.50 -34.18
CA VAL A 63 -31.40 -2.36 -35.63
C VAL A 63 -30.36 -3.26 -36.28
N PHE A 64 -30.83 -4.26 -37.04
CA PHE A 64 -29.95 -5.07 -37.88
C PHE A 64 -29.75 -4.33 -39.20
N PRO A 65 -28.59 -3.71 -39.46
CA PRO A 65 -28.37 -3.01 -40.71
C PRO A 65 -28.33 -4.03 -41.85
N PRO A 66 -28.85 -3.64 -43.04
CA PRO A 66 -28.70 -4.47 -44.23
C PRO A 66 -27.20 -4.63 -44.54
N ILE A 67 -26.81 -5.79 -44.96
CA ILE A 67 -25.44 -6.06 -45.42
C ILE A 67 -25.37 -5.51 -46.84
N GLU A 68 -24.83 -4.30 -47.00
CA GLU A 68 -24.45 -3.75 -48.29
C GLU A 68 -22.93 -3.86 -48.43
N ASP A 69 -22.48 -4.48 -49.52
CA ASP A 69 -21.06 -4.64 -49.91
C ASP A 69 -20.10 -5.29 -48.91
N GLY A 70 -20.62 -6.11 -47.97
CA GLY A 70 -19.78 -6.89 -47.07
C GLY A 70 -19.16 -6.12 -45.91
N GLU A 71 -19.42 -4.86 -45.75
CA GLU A 71 -19.06 -4.08 -44.57
C GLU A 71 -20.21 -3.91 -43.58
N PHE A 72 -19.95 -4.15 -42.32
CA PHE A 72 -20.88 -4.00 -41.22
C PHE A 72 -20.73 -2.60 -40.64
N THR A 73 -21.57 -1.68 -41.02
CA THR A 73 -21.66 -0.38 -40.38
C THR A 73 -22.74 -0.41 -39.30
N LEU A 74 -22.37 -0.19 -38.06
CA LEU A 74 -23.30 -0.04 -36.95
C LEU A 74 -23.56 1.48 -36.71
N PRO A 75 -24.54 2.08 -37.35
CA PRO A 75 -24.78 3.54 -37.26
C PRO A 75 -25.22 3.99 -35.87
N TYR A 76 -25.75 3.05 -35.07
CA TYR A 76 -26.32 3.32 -33.76
C TYR A 76 -25.30 3.86 -32.73
N TYR A 77 -24.03 3.43 -32.77
CA TYR A 77 -23.04 3.89 -31.81
C TYR A 77 -22.63 5.34 -31.99
N ASN A 78 -22.60 5.82 -33.22
CA ASN A 78 -22.27 7.22 -33.53
C ASN A 78 -23.38 8.15 -33.04
N ASP A 79 -24.64 7.79 -33.29
CA ASP A 79 -25.80 8.56 -32.83
C ASP A 79 -25.91 8.63 -31.32
N LEU A 80 -25.58 7.51 -30.61
CA LEU A 80 -25.57 7.45 -29.16
C LEU A 80 -24.44 8.31 -28.56
N GLU A 81 -23.26 8.28 -29.16
CA GLU A 81 -22.11 9.09 -28.72
C GLU A 81 -22.44 10.59 -28.87
N ASP A 82 -22.99 11.01 -30.00
CA ASP A 82 -23.41 12.38 -30.25
C ASP A 82 -24.56 12.85 -29.33
N GLU A 83 -25.46 11.94 -28.93
CA GLU A 83 -26.53 12.24 -27.98
C GLU A 83 -25.99 12.37 -26.56
N ILE A 84 -25.08 11.48 -26.13
CA ILE A 84 -24.41 11.52 -24.82
C ILE A 84 -23.58 12.83 -24.72
N GLU A 85 -22.82 13.20 -25.74
CA GLU A 85 -22.02 14.42 -25.74
C GLU A 85 -22.89 15.71 -25.68
N ARG A 86 -24.09 15.70 -26.29
CA ARG A 86 -25.02 16.82 -26.21
C ARG A 86 -25.67 16.98 -24.85
N GLU A 87 -26.05 15.88 -24.21
CA GLU A 87 -26.73 15.90 -22.92
C GLU A 87 -25.74 16.02 -21.75
N LEU A 88 -24.57 15.41 -21.88
CA LEU A 88 -23.51 15.46 -20.87
C LEU A 88 -22.45 16.50 -21.29
N LYS A 89 -22.64 17.74 -20.87
CA LYS A 89 -21.65 18.78 -21.10
C LYS A 89 -20.36 18.51 -20.35
N LEU A 90 -19.30 18.24 -21.11
CA LEU A 90 -17.95 18.14 -20.60
C LEU A 90 -17.34 19.55 -20.52
N ASP A 91 -17.13 20.02 -19.31
CA ASP A 91 -16.44 21.28 -19.04
C ASP A 91 -15.02 20.97 -18.56
N THR A 92 -14.02 21.53 -19.23
CA THR A 92 -12.61 21.37 -18.90
C THR A 92 -12.12 22.65 -18.23
N ILE A 93 -11.78 22.54 -16.95
CA ILE A 93 -11.32 23.66 -16.14
C ILE A 93 -9.85 23.43 -15.80
N SER A 94 -8.96 24.27 -16.34
CA SER A 94 -7.54 24.27 -15.97
C SER A 94 -7.35 25.15 -14.73
N LYS A 95 -7.29 24.52 -13.56
CA LYS A 95 -7.12 25.22 -12.29
C LYS A 95 -6.17 24.46 -11.37
N SER A 96 -5.23 25.20 -10.78
CA SER A 96 -4.36 24.63 -9.74
C SER A 96 -5.17 24.12 -8.54
N TYR A 97 -4.74 23.01 -7.96
CA TYR A 97 -5.37 22.43 -6.79
C TYR A 97 -4.33 21.83 -5.82
N VAL A 98 -4.74 21.63 -4.59
CA VAL A 98 -3.93 21.01 -3.54
C VAL A 98 -4.53 19.67 -3.18
N GLN A 99 -3.71 18.63 -3.22
CA GLN A 99 -4.09 17.28 -2.84
C GLN A 99 -3.37 16.88 -1.55
N ALA A 100 -4.14 16.63 -0.50
CA ALA A 100 -3.56 16.06 0.71
C ALA A 100 -3.05 14.64 0.46
N ARG A 101 -1.87 14.31 0.97
CA ARG A 101 -1.33 12.94 0.91
C ARG A 101 -2.14 12.02 1.82
N PRO A 102 -2.28 10.74 1.48
CA PRO A 102 -3.01 9.78 2.30
C PRO A 102 -2.21 9.48 3.58
N LEU A 103 -2.58 10.15 4.68
CA LEU A 103 -2.00 9.91 6.00
C LEU A 103 -2.07 8.43 6.38
N LYS A 104 -0.93 7.86 6.76
CA LYS A 104 -0.80 6.48 7.26
C LYS A 104 -0.36 6.50 8.71
N VAL A 105 -1.04 5.74 9.54
CA VAL A 105 -0.71 5.59 10.96
C VAL A 105 -0.42 4.13 11.25
N HIS A 106 0.67 3.89 11.96
CA HIS A 106 1.07 2.58 12.44
C HIS A 106 1.24 2.62 13.96
N ALA A 107 0.77 1.59 14.64
CA ALA A 107 1.04 1.37 16.05
C ALA A 107 1.33 -0.11 16.27
N GLN A 108 2.37 -0.43 17.03
CA GLN A 108 2.77 -1.80 17.30
C GLN A 108 3.13 -1.96 18.77
N LEU A 109 2.61 -3.02 19.36
CA LEU A 109 3.03 -3.53 20.67
C LEU A 109 3.66 -4.91 20.48
N ALA A 110 4.91 -5.07 20.88
CA ALA A 110 5.67 -6.30 20.73
C ALA A 110 6.16 -6.82 22.07
N TYR A 111 6.01 -8.12 22.30
CA TYR A 111 6.51 -8.84 23.47
C TYR A 111 7.61 -9.82 23.05
N ASN A 112 8.80 -9.65 23.62
CA ASN A 112 9.98 -10.46 23.35
C ASN A 112 10.20 -11.48 24.48
N PHE A 113 10.41 -12.76 24.15
CA PHE A 113 10.57 -13.83 25.13
C PHE A 113 11.53 -14.93 24.67
N GLY A 114 11.86 -15.82 25.58
CA GLY A 114 12.83 -16.90 25.33
C GLY A 114 14.27 -16.46 25.57
N ASN A 115 15.21 -17.29 25.16
CA ASN A 115 16.63 -17.09 25.37
C ASN A 115 17.17 -15.91 24.56
N PHE A 116 18.30 -15.36 24.96
CA PHE A 116 19.00 -14.32 24.21
C PHE A 116 19.75 -14.94 23.02
N ILE A 117 19.80 -14.22 21.91
CA ILE A 117 20.56 -14.60 20.74
C ILE A 117 21.68 -13.57 20.55
N GLY A 118 22.90 -14.09 20.38
CA GLY A 118 24.07 -13.28 20.06
C GLY A 118 24.60 -12.46 21.23
N GLY A 119 25.91 -12.45 21.40
CA GLY A 119 26.62 -11.63 22.36
C GLY A 119 26.85 -12.35 23.70
N SER A 120 28.09 -12.49 24.06
CA SER A 120 28.52 -12.77 25.44
C SER A 120 27.91 -11.71 26.35
N ALA A 121 27.42 -12.11 27.51
CA ALA A 121 26.80 -11.23 28.52
C ALA A 121 27.69 -10.07 29.02
N CYS A 122 28.87 -9.91 28.46
CA CYS A 122 29.92 -8.96 28.87
C CYS A 122 30.17 -7.83 27.88
N ASP A 123 29.38 -7.66 26.79
CA ASP A 123 29.57 -6.57 25.84
C ASP A 123 28.87 -5.33 26.37
N CYS A 124 29.59 -4.58 27.21
CA CYS A 124 29.12 -3.33 27.81
C CYS A 124 28.91 -2.16 26.77
N LEU A 125 29.32 -2.35 25.54
CA LEU A 125 29.23 -1.34 24.46
C LEU A 125 27.96 -1.44 23.63
N GLU A 126 27.28 -2.60 23.60
CA GLU A 126 26.01 -2.78 22.88
C GLU A 126 24.78 -2.71 23.80
N LYS A 127 24.62 -1.65 24.55
CA LYS A 127 23.44 -1.40 25.42
C LYS A 127 22.07 -1.39 24.73
N GLY A 128 21.98 -1.70 23.43
CA GLY A 128 20.75 -1.53 22.65
C GLY A 128 20.18 -2.76 21.93
N ARG A 129 20.85 -3.92 21.88
CA ARG A 129 20.45 -5.02 21.00
C ARG A 129 20.36 -6.40 21.66
N ILE A 130 19.84 -6.46 22.87
CA ILE A 130 19.47 -7.76 23.45
C ILE A 130 18.28 -8.30 22.65
N ARG A 131 18.55 -9.17 21.67
CA ARG A 131 17.53 -9.81 20.86
C ARG A 131 17.16 -11.14 21.48
N ARG A 132 15.87 -11.32 21.78
CA ARG A 132 15.36 -12.63 22.22
C ARG A 132 14.97 -13.48 21.02
N VAL A 133 14.94 -14.80 21.21
CA VAL A 133 14.60 -15.79 20.18
C VAL A 133 13.21 -15.52 19.60
N ASN A 134 12.24 -15.25 20.46
CA ASN A 134 10.85 -15.12 20.06
C ASN A 134 10.34 -13.70 20.27
N GLU A 135 9.48 -13.26 19.38
CA GLU A 135 8.76 -12.00 19.47
C GLU A 135 7.34 -12.21 18.96
N MET A 136 6.36 -11.79 19.72
CA MET A 136 4.96 -11.74 19.26
C MET A 136 4.37 -10.38 19.55
N GLY A 137 3.32 -10.02 18.82
CA GLY A 137 2.69 -8.72 19.05
C GLY A 137 1.53 -8.45 18.15
N ILE A 138 1.01 -7.24 18.32
CA ILE A 138 -0.10 -6.72 17.53
C ILE A 138 0.40 -5.47 16.82
N HIS A 139 0.05 -5.34 15.56
CA HIS A 139 0.28 -4.17 14.74
C HIS A 139 -1.04 -3.65 14.21
N LEU A 140 -1.31 -2.39 14.45
CA LEU A 140 -2.46 -1.65 13.94
C LEU A 140 -2.01 -0.73 12.82
N TYR A 141 -2.77 -0.71 11.76
CA TYR A 141 -2.55 0.15 10.59
C TYR A 141 -3.84 0.88 10.25
N ALA A 142 -3.72 2.16 9.92
CA ALA A 142 -4.80 2.95 9.37
C ALA A 142 -4.28 3.87 8.27
N ILE A 143 -5.05 4.00 7.19
CA ILE A 143 -4.78 4.93 6.10
C ILE A 143 -6.03 5.75 5.80
N LYS A 144 -5.86 7.08 5.68
CA LYS A 144 -6.94 7.97 5.27
C LYS A 144 -7.02 7.99 3.75
N ARG A 145 -8.11 7.45 3.21
CA ARG A 145 -8.42 7.47 1.78
C ARG A 145 -9.60 8.39 1.48
N PRO A 146 -9.79 8.85 0.22
CA PRO A 146 -10.92 9.73 -0.14
C PRO A 146 -12.30 9.15 0.19
N LYS A 147 -12.48 7.84 0.05
CA LYS A 147 -13.74 7.12 0.37
C LYS A 147 -13.89 6.75 1.85
N GLY A 148 -12.98 7.16 2.73
CA GLY A 148 -12.99 6.85 4.16
C GLY A 148 -11.72 6.15 4.64
N PRO A 149 -11.54 6.07 5.96
CA PRO A 149 -10.38 5.40 6.55
C PRO A 149 -10.45 3.89 6.32
N GLN A 150 -9.31 3.29 5.99
CA GLN A 150 -9.13 1.84 5.94
C GLN A 150 -8.21 1.42 7.07
N THR A 151 -8.61 0.40 7.80
CA THR A 151 -7.88 -0.09 8.98
C THR A 151 -7.55 -1.57 8.84
N ALA A 152 -6.42 -1.97 9.42
CA ALA A 152 -6.03 -3.36 9.53
C ALA A 152 -5.41 -3.62 10.90
N GLY A 153 -5.72 -4.78 11.46
CA GLY A 153 -5.13 -5.31 12.68
C GLY A 153 -4.39 -6.61 12.36
N THR A 154 -3.11 -6.67 12.71
CA THR A 154 -2.26 -7.83 12.45
C THR A 154 -1.70 -8.36 13.75
N PHE A 155 -1.99 -9.61 14.06
CA PHE A 155 -1.23 -10.38 15.05
C PHE A 155 -0.02 -11.00 14.36
N PHE A 156 1.15 -11.00 15.00
CA PHE A 156 2.35 -11.60 14.43
C PHE A 156 3.13 -12.39 15.48
N TYR A 157 3.81 -13.43 14.99
CA TYR A 157 4.81 -14.18 15.72
C TYR A 157 6.08 -14.30 14.88
N ARG A 158 7.21 -13.97 15.47
CA ARG A 158 8.53 -14.07 14.83
C ARG A 158 9.44 -14.95 15.69
N ARG A 159 10.12 -15.88 15.04
CA ARG A 159 11.18 -16.69 15.64
C ARG A 159 12.49 -16.44 14.91
N ARG A 160 13.52 -16.21 15.68
CA ARG A 160 14.91 -16.06 15.21
C ARG A 160 15.66 -17.37 15.40
N PHE A 161 16.37 -17.77 14.36
CA PHE A 161 17.24 -18.95 14.33
C PHE A 161 18.69 -18.46 14.22
N GLY A 162 19.34 -18.31 15.38
CA GLY A 162 20.64 -17.66 15.45
C GLY A 162 20.59 -16.16 15.13
N THR A 163 21.73 -15.61 14.73
CA THR A 163 21.89 -14.17 14.43
C THR A 163 21.41 -13.78 13.02
N ASN A 164 21.36 -14.74 12.11
CA ASN A 164 21.31 -14.48 10.68
C ASN A 164 19.96 -14.77 10.03
N PHE A 165 19.10 -15.54 10.69
CA PHE A 165 17.86 -15.99 10.07
C PHE A 165 16.66 -15.80 10.99
N SER A 166 15.54 -15.34 10.44
CA SER A 166 14.28 -15.27 11.17
C SER A 166 13.07 -15.54 10.27
N LEU A 167 12.07 -16.19 10.86
CA LEU A 167 10.76 -16.41 10.27
C LEU A 167 9.71 -15.63 11.04
N LYS A 168 8.77 -15.05 10.34
CA LYS A 168 7.62 -14.32 10.88
C LYS A 168 6.34 -14.84 10.24
N GLY A 169 5.39 -15.26 11.05
CA GLY A 169 4.02 -15.52 10.62
C GLY A 169 3.11 -14.36 11.03
N THR A 170 2.12 -14.07 10.22
CA THR A 170 1.15 -12.99 10.45
C THR A 170 -0.28 -13.48 10.22
N TYR A 171 -1.20 -12.95 11.01
CA TYR A 171 -2.63 -13.07 10.79
C TYR A 171 -3.22 -11.66 10.80
N THR A 172 -3.78 -11.27 9.67
CA THR A 172 -4.30 -9.91 9.47
C THR A 172 -5.80 -9.94 9.24
N VAL A 173 -6.50 -9.05 9.94
CA VAL A 173 -7.91 -8.73 9.71
C VAL A 173 -7.99 -7.30 9.23
N ASP A 174 -8.58 -7.09 8.08
CA ASP A 174 -8.76 -5.77 7.48
C ASP A 174 -10.20 -5.56 6.98
N SER A 175 -10.45 -4.41 6.37
CA SER A 175 -11.77 -4.05 5.83
C SER A 175 -12.21 -4.92 4.65
N TYR A 176 -11.32 -5.70 4.05
CA TYR A 176 -11.57 -6.50 2.84
C TYR A 176 -11.52 -8.01 3.09
N SER A 177 -10.71 -8.43 4.07
CA SER A 177 -10.46 -9.84 4.38
C SER A 177 -10.33 -10.05 5.88
N LYS A 178 -10.90 -11.15 6.37
CA LYS A 178 -10.80 -11.56 7.77
C LYS A 178 -9.87 -12.76 7.98
N ASP A 179 -9.33 -13.33 6.92
CA ASP A 179 -8.57 -14.58 6.91
C ASP A 179 -7.22 -14.47 6.19
N ASN A 180 -6.58 -13.31 6.27
CA ASN A 180 -5.29 -13.10 5.64
C ASN A 180 -4.16 -13.64 6.51
N ILE A 181 -3.58 -14.76 6.08
CA ILE A 181 -2.38 -15.37 6.68
C ILE A 181 -1.19 -15.05 5.79
N GLY A 182 -0.16 -14.47 6.41
CA GLY A 182 1.09 -14.15 5.75
C GLY A 182 2.29 -14.82 6.41
N ALA A 183 3.38 -14.91 5.66
CA ALA A 183 4.68 -15.33 6.16
C ALA A 183 5.78 -14.44 5.61
N ALA A 184 6.81 -14.23 6.42
CA ALA A 184 8.01 -13.53 6.00
C ALA A 184 9.26 -14.23 6.50
N MET A 185 10.29 -14.23 5.67
CA MET A 185 11.62 -14.74 5.96
C MET A 185 12.61 -13.58 5.83
N VAL A 186 13.51 -13.47 6.80
CA VAL A 186 14.59 -12.48 6.78
C VAL A 186 15.92 -13.20 6.99
N MET A 187 16.90 -12.87 6.16
CA MET A 187 18.25 -13.43 6.21
C MET A 187 19.27 -12.28 6.24
N ASP A 188 20.12 -12.31 7.25
CA ASP A 188 21.24 -11.38 7.45
C ASP A 188 22.55 -12.07 7.07
N ILE A 189 23.25 -11.59 6.04
CA ILE A 189 24.55 -12.10 5.59
C ILE A 189 25.54 -10.94 5.58
N GLY A 190 26.32 -10.81 6.66
CA GLY A 190 27.26 -9.69 6.81
C GLY A 190 26.53 -8.34 6.73
N LYS A 191 26.88 -7.52 5.75
CA LYS A 191 26.26 -6.21 5.52
C LYS A 191 24.94 -6.27 4.75
N PHE A 192 24.57 -7.41 4.19
CA PHE A 192 23.36 -7.60 3.41
C PHE A 192 22.23 -8.16 4.26
N ASN A 193 21.04 -7.60 4.10
CA ASN A 193 19.81 -8.12 4.69
C ASN A 193 18.81 -8.37 3.56
N PHE A 194 18.47 -9.63 3.35
CA PHE A 194 17.47 -10.07 2.38
C PHE A 194 16.18 -10.38 3.11
N TYR A 195 15.06 -10.01 2.50
CA TYR A 195 13.78 -10.47 2.98
C TYR A 195 12.82 -10.87 1.87
N VAL A 196 12.00 -11.85 2.16
CA VAL A 196 10.89 -12.30 1.34
C VAL A 196 9.66 -12.31 2.23
N ALA A 197 8.58 -11.72 1.78
CA ALA A 197 7.31 -11.76 2.48
C ALA A 197 6.17 -12.04 1.48
N ALA A 198 5.22 -12.86 1.90
CA ALA A 198 4.04 -13.17 1.13
C ALA A 198 2.81 -13.10 2.05
N ASP A 199 1.76 -12.45 1.58
CA ASP A 199 0.49 -12.36 2.27
C ASP A 199 -0.58 -13.20 1.55
N THR A 200 -1.69 -13.45 2.26
CA THR A 200 -2.85 -14.18 1.72
C THR A 200 -2.51 -15.59 1.22
N LEU A 201 -1.65 -16.30 1.98
CA LEU A 201 -1.12 -17.61 1.60
C LEU A 201 -2.20 -18.64 1.29
N LEU A 202 -3.34 -18.58 1.98
CA LEU A 202 -4.46 -19.51 1.76
C LEU A 202 -5.14 -19.34 0.39
N ARG A 203 -4.89 -18.25 -0.32
CA ARG A 203 -5.53 -17.94 -1.59
C ARG A 203 -4.64 -18.21 -2.81
N TYR A 204 -3.37 -18.61 -2.59
CA TYR A 204 -2.45 -18.92 -3.69
C TYR A 204 -2.90 -20.11 -4.56
N GLU A 205 -3.69 -21.04 -4.01
CA GLU A 205 -4.25 -22.15 -4.78
C GLU A 205 -5.29 -21.70 -5.82
N ASN A 206 -5.99 -20.59 -5.58
CA ASN A 206 -7.00 -20.08 -6.49
C ASN A 206 -6.97 -18.54 -6.52
N LEU A 207 -6.07 -18.00 -7.35
CA LEU A 207 -5.87 -16.56 -7.53
C LEU A 207 -7.13 -15.83 -8.01
N ALA A 208 -8.02 -16.52 -8.75
CA ALA A 208 -9.27 -15.92 -9.22
C ALA A 208 -10.27 -15.61 -8.08
N LYS A 209 -10.14 -16.27 -6.93
CA LYS A 209 -10.94 -16.03 -5.73
C LYS A 209 -10.26 -15.14 -4.71
N ALA A 210 -9.01 -14.73 -4.97
CA ALA A 210 -8.26 -13.87 -4.06
C ALA A 210 -8.63 -12.41 -4.29
N ASN A 211 -9.02 -11.69 -3.24
CA ASN A 211 -9.22 -10.24 -3.30
C ASN A 211 -7.90 -9.49 -3.46
N SER A 212 -6.83 -10.04 -2.91
CA SER A 212 -5.47 -9.53 -3.04
C SER A 212 -4.46 -10.64 -2.79
N VAL A 213 -3.33 -10.57 -3.47
CA VAL A 213 -2.15 -11.41 -3.23
C VAL A 213 -0.94 -10.50 -3.29
N SER A 214 -0.04 -10.61 -2.33
CA SER A 214 1.19 -9.83 -2.33
C SER A 214 2.42 -10.70 -2.13
N LEU A 215 3.46 -10.41 -2.90
CA LEU A 215 4.80 -10.93 -2.72
C LEU A 215 5.76 -9.75 -2.66
N GLN A 216 6.54 -9.68 -1.60
CA GLN A 216 7.54 -8.64 -1.41
C GLN A 216 8.93 -9.27 -1.32
N LEU A 217 9.85 -8.70 -2.07
CA LEU A 217 11.26 -9.02 -2.05
C LEU A 217 12.03 -7.74 -1.74
N GLY A 218 13.02 -7.83 -0.88
CA GLY A 218 13.83 -6.67 -0.57
C GLY A 218 15.25 -7.00 -0.16
N LEU A 219 16.11 -6.03 -0.44
CA LEU A 219 17.52 -6.03 -0.10
C LEU A 219 17.86 -4.75 0.64
N ASN A 220 18.43 -4.87 1.82
CA ASN A 220 18.95 -3.73 2.58
C ASN A 220 20.46 -3.88 2.74
N LEU A 221 21.18 -2.78 2.60
CA LEU A 221 22.58 -2.66 2.95
C LEU A 221 22.71 -2.04 4.34
N LYS A 222 23.46 -2.68 5.23
CA LYS A 222 23.78 -2.18 6.56
C LYS A 222 25.19 -1.61 6.55
N TRP A 223 25.32 -0.35 6.90
CA TRP A 223 26.61 0.30 7.10
C TRP A 223 26.83 0.36 8.61
N ASP A 224 27.88 -0.31 9.09
CA ASP A 224 28.34 -0.15 10.47
C ASP A 224 28.97 1.24 10.59
N GLN A 225 28.43 2.06 11.49
CA GLN A 225 29.08 3.29 11.96
C GLN A 225 29.98 2.95 13.13
#